data_b375303d44d1e68e3ce59e1aba4d761e
#
_entry.id   b375303d44d1e68e3ce59e1aba4d761e
#
_cell.length_a   1.000
_cell.length_b   1.000
_cell.length_c   1.000
_cell.angle_alpha   90.00
_cell.angle_beta   90.00
_cell.angle_gamma   90.00
#
_symmetry.space_group_name_H-M   'P 1'
#
loop_
_entity.id
_entity.type
_entity.pdbx_description
1 polymer ?
#
loop_
_entity_poly.entity_id
_entity_poly.type
_entity_poly.pdbx_seq_one_letter_code
_entity_poly.pdbx_strand_id
1 'polypeptide(L)'
;SRDALLEDLSKLVDIEVVQDHAHMIGVTIGGASLVHRSTSYELGINAVPTEEENYAKNEIFWTATGGAVEIKSGEIGGMRQLRDQEVQDFMDKLDKWTFQFADAFNKIHNKGYDLDGNGGGEPLYFFVFDNSTDDDGYVWPEGELGFAALNIRVNPNIAENVRLIRASSKNVNPGEDDPGAVGNGLNALELARLRFTPPRGSEITIEEAFNAIISNLGVVTQKSLKMVENEKVLANHLTNLRESVSGVSLDEEMANMIRFQHAYGAAARMMTAVDETLDVIINRLGIVGR
;
A
#
# COMPACT_ATOMS: atom_id res chain seq x y z
N SER A 1 14.33 -2.47 -26.85
CA SER A 1 15.68 -1.90 -26.73
C SER A 1 16.10 -1.84 -25.26
N ARG A 2 17.41 -1.71 -24.99
CA ARG A 2 17.95 -1.58 -23.61
C ARG A 2 17.26 -0.46 -22.83
N ASP A 3 17.12 0.70 -23.44
CA ASP A 3 16.56 1.88 -22.79
C ASP A 3 15.09 1.70 -22.41
N ALA A 4 14.32 0.94 -23.21
CA ALA A 4 12.95 0.56 -22.86
C ALA A 4 12.90 -0.34 -21.60
N LEU A 5 13.85 -1.28 -21.45
CA LEU A 5 13.92 -2.13 -20.25
C LEU A 5 14.31 -1.31 -19.00
N LEU A 6 15.19 -0.33 -19.14
CA LEU A 6 15.52 0.58 -18.05
C LEU A 6 14.33 1.47 -17.65
N GLU A 7 13.55 1.93 -18.63
CA GLU A 7 12.33 2.68 -18.39
C GLU A 7 11.27 1.82 -17.67
N ASP A 8 11.09 0.58 -18.10
CA ASP A 8 10.16 -0.34 -17.44
C ASP A 8 10.62 -0.71 -16.03
N LEU A 9 11.91 -0.91 -15.81
CA LEU A 9 12.47 -1.16 -14.48
C LEU A 9 12.33 0.06 -13.57
N SER A 10 12.52 1.27 -14.09
CA SER A 10 12.38 2.52 -13.32
C SER A 10 10.94 2.80 -12.86
N LYS A 11 9.92 2.22 -13.52
CA LYS A 11 8.54 2.28 -13.06
C LYS A 11 8.33 1.40 -11.82
N LEU A 12 9.04 0.28 -11.74
CA LEU A 12 8.90 -0.69 -10.65
C LEU A 12 9.70 -0.30 -9.41
N VAL A 13 10.94 0.17 -9.60
CA VAL A 13 11.87 0.49 -8.51
C VAL A 13 12.72 1.72 -8.85
N ASP A 14 13.25 2.38 -7.83
CA ASP A 14 14.19 3.48 -7.97
C ASP A 14 15.56 2.95 -8.39
N ILE A 15 15.89 3.15 -9.65
CA ILE A 15 17.19 2.78 -10.20
C ILE A 15 18.05 4.00 -10.45
N GLU A 16 19.35 3.83 -10.27
CA GLU A 16 20.35 4.76 -10.76
C GLU A 16 21.13 4.09 -11.90
N VAL A 17 21.25 4.80 -13.02
CA VAL A 17 21.96 4.31 -14.19
C VAL A 17 23.28 5.06 -14.33
N VAL A 18 24.39 4.34 -14.22
CA VAL A 18 25.73 4.88 -14.34
C VAL A 18 26.39 4.34 -15.60
N GLN A 19 26.88 5.21 -16.45
CA GLN A 19 27.64 4.83 -17.64
C GLN A 19 29.13 4.99 -17.38
N ASP A 20 29.93 3.95 -17.63
CA ASP A 20 31.37 4.00 -17.50
C ASP A 20 32.04 4.57 -18.77
N HIS A 21 33.34 4.81 -18.71
CA HIS A 21 34.13 5.32 -19.84
C HIS A 21 34.17 4.42 -21.09
N ALA A 22 33.77 3.15 -20.92
CA ALA A 22 33.65 2.17 -22.01
C ALA A 22 32.23 2.08 -22.59
N HIS A 23 31.35 3.05 -22.28
CA HIS A 23 29.92 3.05 -22.62
C HIS A 23 29.13 1.87 -22.09
N MET A 24 29.65 1.14 -21.10
CA MET A 24 28.92 0.10 -20.40
C MET A 24 28.07 0.71 -19.30
N ILE A 25 26.89 0.13 -19.13
CA ILE A 25 25.90 0.60 -18.15
C ILE A 25 25.97 -0.25 -16.89
N GLY A 26 26.05 0.41 -15.74
CA GLY A 26 25.73 -0.12 -14.43
C GLY A 26 24.34 0.33 -13.98
N VAL A 27 23.59 -0.54 -13.32
CA VAL A 27 22.31 -0.22 -12.71
C VAL A 27 22.41 -0.54 -11.24
N THR A 28 22.01 0.41 -10.39
CA THR A 28 22.01 0.25 -8.93
C THR A 28 20.60 0.47 -8.37
N ILE A 29 20.29 -0.16 -7.24
CA ILE A 29 19.10 0.03 -6.43
C ILE A 29 19.56 0.29 -5.00
N GLY A 30 19.14 1.42 -4.40
CA GLY A 30 19.54 1.77 -3.04
C GLY A 30 21.06 1.81 -2.84
N GLY A 31 21.82 2.20 -3.87
CA GLY A 31 23.28 2.26 -3.85
C GLY A 31 23.99 0.91 -4.05
N ALA A 32 23.25 -0.22 -4.12
CA ALA A 32 23.82 -1.53 -4.41
C ALA A 32 23.65 -1.90 -5.89
N SER A 33 24.63 -2.59 -6.47
CA SER A 33 24.63 -2.92 -7.89
C SER A 33 23.66 -4.05 -8.20
N LEU A 34 22.67 -3.79 -9.08
CA LEU A 34 21.81 -4.81 -9.68
C LEU A 34 22.46 -5.40 -10.94
N VAL A 35 23.04 -4.55 -11.77
CA VAL A 35 23.77 -4.96 -12.97
C VAL A 35 25.07 -4.18 -13.02
N HIS A 36 26.18 -4.89 -13.15
CA HIS A 36 27.50 -4.30 -13.38
C HIS A 36 28.15 -4.97 -14.59
N ARG A 37 28.23 -4.21 -15.69
CA ARG A 37 28.73 -4.71 -16.99
C ARG A 37 27.97 -5.94 -17.48
N SER A 38 28.60 -7.13 -17.40
CA SER A 38 28.02 -8.42 -17.82
C SER A 38 27.51 -9.26 -16.65
N THR A 39 27.62 -8.76 -15.43
CA THR A 39 27.19 -9.48 -14.22
C THR A 39 25.88 -8.88 -13.73
N SER A 40 24.90 -9.74 -13.48
CA SER A 40 23.63 -9.41 -12.81
C SER A 40 23.59 -10.04 -11.42
N TYR A 41 22.97 -9.33 -10.49
CA TYR A 41 22.73 -9.79 -9.12
C TYR A 41 21.23 -10.01 -8.95
N GLU A 42 20.88 -11.14 -8.37
CA GLU A 42 19.48 -11.54 -8.21
C GLU A 42 18.91 -11.04 -6.90
N LEU A 43 17.61 -10.70 -6.95
CA LEU A 43 16.80 -10.37 -5.78
C LEU A 43 15.95 -11.57 -5.41
N GLY A 44 15.77 -11.79 -4.12
CA GLY A 44 14.90 -12.80 -3.56
C GLY A 44 13.81 -12.17 -2.68
N ILE A 45 12.80 -12.95 -2.36
CA ILE A 45 11.73 -12.58 -1.42
C ILE A 45 11.79 -13.56 -0.26
N ASN A 46 11.80 -13.05 0.97
CA ASN A 46 11.73 -13.83 2.19
C ASN A 46 10.52 -13.38 3.02
N ALA A 47 9.75 -14.34 3.51
CA ALA A 47 8.69 -14.07 4.47
C ALA A 47 9.31 -13.94 5.87
N VAL A 48 9.34 -12.72 6.39
CA VAL A 48 9.80 -12.44 7.75
C VAL A 48 8.59 -12.44 8.66
N PRO A 49 8.53 -13.31 9.70
CA PRO A 49 7.48 -13.26 10.70
C PRO A 49 7.47 -11.88 11.38
N THR A 50 6.30 -11.30 11.57
CA THR A 50 6.15 -10.10 12.41
C THR A 50 6.18 -10.52 13.88
N GLU A 51 6.60 -9.62 14.78
CA GLU A 51 6.68 -9.89 16.23
C GLU A 51 5.31 -10.30 16.82
N GLU A 52 4.23 -10.01 16.13
CA GLU A 52 2.86 -10.25 16.55
C GLU A 52 2.24 -11.53 15.94
N GLU A 53 3.03 -12.41 15.33
CA GLU A 53 2.71 -13.76 14.82
C GLU A 53 1.52 -13.90 13.83
N ASN A 54 0.80 -12.82 13.51
CA ASN A 54 -0.46 -12.92 12.74
C ASN A 54 -0.28 -12.84 11.22
N TYR A 55 0.84 -12.31 10.72
CA TYR A 55 1.15 -12.35 9.29
C TYR A 55 2.66 -12.29 9.05
N ALA A 56 3.10 -12.85 7.92
CA ALA A 56 4.48 -12.75 7.48
C ALA A 56 4.63 -11.56 6.51
N LYS A 57 5.60 -10.72 6.79
CA LYS A 57 5.97 -9.60 5.93
C LYS A 57 6.95 -10.06 4.87
N ASN A 58 6.60 -9.91 3.60
CA ASN A 58 7.52 -10.21 2.51
C ASN A 58 8.56 -9.09 2.39
N GLU A 59 9.82 -9.44 2.61
CA GLU A 59 10.97 -8.56 2.45
C GLU A 59 11.78 -8.95 1.22
N ILE A 60 12.28 -7.93 0.49
CA ILE A 60 13.13 -8.13 -0.68
C ILE A 60 14.58 -8.09 -0.22
N PHE A 61 15.38 -9.07 -0.63
CA PHE A 61 16.77 -9.18 -0.24
C PHE A 61 17.69 -9.52 -1.43
N TRP A 62 18.96 -9.21 -1.29
CA TRP A 62 19.99 -9.62 -2.23
C TRP A 62 20.35 -11.09 -2.01
N THR A 63 20.10 -11.93 -3.01
CA THR A 63 20.34 -13.38 -2.92
C THR A 63 21.80 -13.71 -2.59
N ALA A 64 22.74 -12.90 -3.10
CA ALA A 64 24.17 -13.12 -2.90
C ALA A 64 24.66 -12.80 -1.48
N THR A 65 24.04 -11.85 -0.79
CA THR A 65 24.51 -11.35 0.52
C THR A 65 23.52 -11.58 1.65
N GLY A 66 22.25 -11.87 1.35
CA GLY A 66 21.16 -11.92 2.33
C GLY A 66 20.74 -10.55 2.88
N GLY A 67 21.36 -9.45 2.41
CA GLY A 67 21.04 -8.10 2.88
C GLY A 67 19.74 -7.60 2.31
N ALA A 68 18.98 -6.79 3.09
CA ALA A 68 17.75 -6.16 2.65
C ALA A 68 17.99 -5.18 1.48
N VAL A 69 17.02 -5.07 0.56
CA VAL A 69 17.05 -4.12 -0.54
C VAL A 69 16.31 -2.86 -0.14
N GLU A 70 16.99 -1.73 -0.20
CA GLU A 70 16.38 -0.43 0.07
C GLU A 70 15.72 0.09 -1.21
N ILE A 71 14.37 0.07 -1.26
CA ILE A 71 13.57 0.60 -2.37
C ILE A 71 12.71 1.74 -1.83
N LYS A 72 12.97 2.96 -2.33
CA LYS A 72 12.34 4.21 -1.83
C LYS A 72 11.22 4.70 -2.72
N SER A 73 11.25 4.38 -4.02
CA SER A 73 10.27 4.86 -4.98
C SER A 73 9.94 3.80 -6.04
N GLY A 74 9.16 4.18 -7.06
CA GLY A 74 8.56 3.24 -8.00
C GLY A 74 7.34 2.54 -7.40
N GLU A 75 6.75 1.65 -8.18
CA GLU A 75 5.54 0.92 -7.78
C GLU A 75 5.77 0.08 -6.51
N ILE A 76 6.88 -0.63 -6.44
CA ILE A 76 7.23 -1.48 -5.29
C ILE A 76 7.51 -0.63 -4.06
N GLY A 77 8.23 0.50 -4.20
CA GLY A 77 8.47 1.43 -3.09
C GLY A 77 7.18 2.01 -2.53
N GLY A 78 6.26 2.43 -3.41
CA GLY A 78 4.94 2.92 -3.01
C GLY A 78 4.10 1.87 -2.29
N MET A 79 4.08 0.63 -2.80
CA MET A 79 3.38 -0.49 -2.14
C MET A 79 3.97 -0.82 -0.77
N ARG A 80 5.30 -0.77 -0.62
CA ARG A 80 5.96 -0.96 0.68
C ARG A 80 5.61 0.14 1.66
N GLN A 81 5.67 1.40 1.22
CA GLN A 81 5.30 2.54 2.06
C GLN A 81 3.84 2.43 2.53
N LEU A 82 2.93 2.09 1.62
CA LEU A 82 1.52 1.89 1.95
C LEU A 82 1.36 0.79 3.01
N ARG A 83 1.98 -0.38 2.80
CA ARG A 83 1.91 -1.54 3.71
C ARG A 83 2.53 -1.24 5.07
N ASP A 84 3.73 -0.65 5.08
CA ASP A 84 4.58 -0.55 6.27
C ASP A 84 4.30 0.70 7.11
N GLN A 85 3.62 1.72 6.54
CA GLN A 85 3.32 2.97 7.22
C GLN A 85 1.82 3.26 7.26
N GLU A 86 1.19 3.52 6.13
CA GLU A 86 -0.19 4.03 6.11
C GLU A 86 -1.21 3.00 6.63
N VAL A 87 -1.07 1.74 6.20
CA VAL A 87 -1.96 0.65 6.65
C VAL A 87 -1.70 0.35 8.12
N GLN A 88 -0.43 0.30 8.54
CA GLN A 88 -0.08 0.06 9.94
C GLN A 88 -0.61 1.17 10.84
N ASP A 89 -0.35 2.43 10.51
CA ASP A 89 -0.90 3.59 11.24
C ASP A 89 -2.44 3.57 11.37
N PHE A 90 -3.12 3.10 10.32
CA PHE A 90 -4.57 2.98 10.35
C PHE A 90 -5.02 1.83 11.26
N MET A 91 -4.34 0.69 11.20
CA MET A 91 -4.61 -0.46 12.07
C MET A 91 -4.38 -0.09 13.54
N ASP A 92 -3.28 0.54 13.88
CA ASP A 92 -2.95 0.97 15.26
C ASP A 92 -4.02 1.93 15.83
N LYS A 93 -4.47 2.88 15.02
CA LYS A 93 -5.55 3.80 15.41
C LYS A 93 -6.87 3.07 15.63
N LEU A 94 -7.18 2.10 14.78
CA LEU A 94 -8.40 1.29 14.89
C LEU A 94 -8.34 0.37 16.10
N ASP A 95 -7.21 -0.25 16.36
CA ASP A 95 -6.98 -1.11 17.53
C ASP A 95 -7.12 -0.32 18.83
N LYS A 96 -6.48 0.84 18.90
CA LYS A 96 -6.61 1.74 20.05
C LYS A 96 -8.04 2.19 20.28
N TRP A 97 -8.74 2.57 19.23
CA TRP A 97 -10.15 2.94 19.31
C TRP A 97 -11.01 1.77 19.79
N THR A 98 -10.81 0.57 19.24
CA THR A 98 -11.55 -0.64 19.59
C THR A 98 -11.34 -1.02 21.07
N PHE A 99 -10.09 -0.97 21.51
CA PHE A 99 -9.78 -1.23 22.92
C PHE A 99 -10.46 -0.22 23.85
N GLN A 100 -10.37 1.08 23.53
CA GLN A 100 -11.03 2.13 24.32
C GLN A 100 -12.54 2.00 24.33
N PHE A 101 -13.15 1.64 23.21
CA PHE A 101 -14.58 1.35 23.11
C PHE A 101 -14.97 0.17 23.99
N ALA A 102 -14.29 -0.96 23.89
CA ALA A 102 -14.56 -2.17 24.65
C ALA A 102 -14.36 -1.94 26.15
N ASP A 103 -13.29 -1.23 26.54
CA ASP A 103 -13.03 -0.86 27.94
C ASP A 103 -14.13 0.03 28.52
N ALA A 104 -14.52 1.08 27.79
CA ALA A 104 -15.57 1.97 28.23
C ALA A 104 -16.92 1.25 28.36
N PHE A 105 -17.26 0.39 27.41
CA PHE A 105 -18.46 -0.41 27.43
C PHE A 105 -18.46 -1.40 28.61
N ASN A 106 -17.39 -2.16 28.79
CA ASN A 106 -17.24 -3.14 29.85
C ASN A 106 -17.30 -2.49 31.25
N LYS A 107 -16.70 -1.30 31.41
CA LYS A 107 -16.77 -0.53 32.67
C LYS A 107 -18.20 -0.14 33.06
N ILE A 108 -19.05 0.19 32.09
CA ILE A 108 -20.46 0.48 32.34
C ILE A 108 -21.22 -0.83 32.57
N HIS A 109 -21.03 -1.84 31.72
CA HIS A 109 -21.66 -3.14 31.83
C HIS A 109 -21.44 -3.76 33.21
N ASN A 110 -20.21 -3.74 33.71
CA ASN A 110 -19.85 -4.31 35.02
C ASN A 110 -20.46 -3.62 36.24
N LYS A 111 -20.97 -2.39 36.09
CA LYS A 111 -21.70 -1.70 37.18
C LYS A 111 -23.14 -2.18 37.31
N GLY A 112 -23.67 -2.78 36.26
CA GLY A 112 -25.05 -3.22 36.23
C GLY A 112 -25.27 -4.58 36.88
N TYR A 113 -26.54 -4.97 36.88
CA TYR A 113 -27.01 -6.29 37.33
C TYR A 113 -27.74 -6.99 36.19
N ASP A 114 -27.53 -8.28 36.10
CA ASP A 114 -28.21 -9.18 35.15
C ASP A 114 -29.61 -9.55 35.63
N LEU A 115 -30.31 -10.40 34.85
CA LEU A 115 -31.65 -10.84 35.17
C LEU A 115 -31.74 -11.84 36.38
N ASP A 116 -30.62 -12.41 36.78
CA ASP A 116 -30.51 -13.32 37.91
C ASP A 116 -29.99 -12.61 39.18
N GLY A 117 -29.74 -11.29 39.11
CA GLY A 117 -29.32 -10.47 40.23
C GLY A 117 -27.82 -10.46 40.45
N ASN A 118 -27.03 -11.05 39.56
CA ASN A 118 -25.57 -11.03 39.63
C ASN A 118 -25.04 -9.72 39.06
N GLY A 119 -23.96 -9.21 39.63
CA GLY A 119 -23.33 -7.99 39.15
C GLY A 119 -22.89 -7.07 40.27
N GLY A 120 -22.97 -5.77 40.04
CA GLY A 120 -22.60 -4.77 41.04
C GLY A 120 -21.11 -4.63 41.28
N GLY A 121 -20.29 -4.92 40.28
CA GLY A 121 -18.83 -4.76 40.35
C GLY A 121 -18.01 -6.04 40.13
N GLU A 122 -18.67 -7.21 40.13
CA GLU A 122 -17.98 -8.43 39.70
C GLU A 122 -17.63 -8.37 38.23
N PRO A 123 -16.41 -8.72 37.82
CA PRO A 123 -16.00 -8.64 36.42
C PRO A 123 -16.74 -9.67 35.57
N LEU A 124 -17.54 -9.19 34.62
CA LEU A 124 -18.09 -9.97 33.51
C LEU A 124 -17.98 -9.11 32.25
N TYR A 125 -16.93 -9.31 31.52
CA TYR A 125 -16.67 -8.55 30.30
C TYR A 125 -17.65 -8.90 29.21
N PHE A 126 -18.33 -7.90 28.64
CA PHE A 126 -19.24 -8.07 27.51
C PHE A 126 -18.45 -8.25 26.20
N PHE A 127 -17.46 -7.37 25.98
CA PHE A 127 -16.49 -7.52 24.92
C PHE A 127 -15.21 -8.14 25.48
N VAL A 128 -14.70 -9.12 24.77
CA VAL A 128 -13.48 -9.86 25.10
C VAL A 128 -12.59 -9.96 23.87
N PHE A 129 -11.32 -10.31 24.08
CA PHE A 129 -10.36 -10.49 23.00
C PHE A 129 -9.90 -11.96 22.98
N ASP A 130 -9.71 -12.52 21.78
CA ASP A 130 -9.36 -13.95 21.61
C ASP A 130 -8.06 -14.36 22.29
N ASN A 131 -7.12 -13.41 22.41
CA ASN A 131 -5.80 -13.62 23.01
C ASN A 131 -5.74 -13.29 24.51
N SER A 132 -6.87 -13.00 25.14
CA SER A 132 -6.95 -12.64 26.57
C SER A 132 -7.73 -13.67 27.38
N THR A 133 -7.27 -14.91 27.34
CA THR A 133 -7.84 -16.02 28.15
C THR A 133 -6.80 -16.53 29.11
N ASP A 134 -7.25 -16.84 30.36
CA ASP A 134 -6.49 -17.64 31.33
C ASP A 134 -7.30 -18.89 31.73
N ASP A 135 -6.79 -19.67 32.70
CA ASP A 135 -7.43 -20.89 33.18
C ASP A 135 -8.82 -20.63 33.82
N ASP A 136 -9.08 -19.40 34.28
CA ASP A 136 -10.34 -18.97 34.90
C ASP A 136 -11.31 -18.27 33.93
N GLY A 137 -10.93 -18.03 32.66
CA GLY A 137 -11.77 -17.44 31.63
C GLY A 137 -11.15 -16.22 30.93
N TYR A 138 -11.99 -15.23 30.55
CA TYR A 138 -11.53 -14.03 29.87
C TYR A 138 -11.03 -12.98 30.86
N VAL A 139 -9.76 -12.61 30.73
CA VAL A 139 -9.10 -11.55 31.51
C VAL A 139 -9.02 -10.27 30.68
N TRP A 140 -9.25 -9.13 31.34
CA TRP A 140 -9.02 -7.85 30.68
C TRP A 140 -7.51 -7.59 30.56
N PRO A 141 -6.98 -7.36 29.34
CA PRO A 141 -5.55 -7.24 29.14
C PRO A 141 -5.01 -5.94 29.79
N GLU A 142 -3.80 -6.04 30.33
CA GLU A 142 -3.07 -4.89 30.83
C GLU A 142 -2.34 -4.21 29.65
N GLY A 143 -2.79 -3.02 29.27
CA GLY A 143 -2.18 -2.22 28.21
C GLY A 143 -2.93 -2.23 26.87
N GLU A 144 -2.33 -1.61 25.86
CA GLU A 144 -2.88 -1.59 24.50
C GLU A 144 -2.62 -2.95 23.82
N LEU A 145 -3.66 -3.53 23.26
CA LEU A 145 -3.60 -4.79 22.51
C LEU A 145 -3.40 -4.50 21.03
N GLY A 146 -2.33 -5.00 20.45
CA GLY A 146 -2.21 -5.12 19.01
C GLY A 146 -3.32 -6.04 18.45
N PHE A 147 -3.84 -5.69 17.27
CA PHE A 147 -4.95 -6.40 16.62
C PHE A 147 -6.26 -6.48 17.44
N ALA A 148 -6.49 -5.51 18.32
CA ALA A 148 -7.72 -5.44 19.10
C ALA A 148 -8.97 -5.44 18.20
N ALA A 149 -8.93 -4.71 17.08
CA ALA A 149 -10.02 -4.65 16.12
C ALA A 149 -10.31 -5.99 15.41
N LEU A 150 -9.30 -6.83 15.24
CA LEU A 150 -9.44 -8.15 14.64
C LEU A 150 -9.93 -9.18 15.64
N ASN A 151 -9.54 -9.06 16.91
CA ASN A 151 -9.73 -10.06 17.95
C ASN A 151 -10.92 -9.77 18.89
N ILE A 152 -11.59 -8.61 18.75
CA ILE A 152 -12.77 -8.27 19.56
C ILE A 152 -13.95 -9.15 19.22
N ARG A 153 -14.61 -9.66 20.27
CA ARG A 153 -15.86 -10.41 20.14
C ARG A 153 -16.75 -10.24 21.38
N VAL A 154 -18.00 -10.62 21.25
CA VAL A 154 -18.89 -10.74 22.39
C VAL A 154 -18.48 -11.97 23.20
N ASN A 155 -18.44 -11.83 24.52
CA ASN A 155 -18.16 -12.95 25.43
C ASN A 155 -19.07 -14.14 25.11
N PRO A 156 -18.53 -15.33 24.81
CA PRO A 156 -19.30 -16.50 24.48
C PRO A 156 -20.35 -16.86 25.57
N ASN A 157 -20.03 -16.69 26.85
CA ASN A 157 -20.96 -16.94 27.93
C ASN A 157 -22.22 -16.06 27.85
N ILE A 158 -22.05 -14.79 27.45
CA ILE A 158 -23.15 -13.84 27.25
C ILE A 158 -23.93 -14.19 25.97
N ALA A 159 -23.21 -14.59 24.91
CA ALA A 159 -23.81 -14.97 23.63
C ALA A 159 -24.69 -16.23 23.78
N GLU A 160 -24.28 -17.21 24.61
CA GLU A 160 -25.04 -18.40 24.91
C GLU A 160 -26.20 -18.12 25.88
N ASN A 161 -26.01 -17.21 26.83
CA ASN A 161 -27.03 -16.87 27.82
C ASN A 161 -27.20 -15.34 27.93
N VAL A 162 -28.15 -14.81 27.15
CA VAL A 162 -28.46 -13.36 27.12
C VAL A 162 -29.00 -12.81 28.45
N ARG A 163 -29.37 -13.68 29.40
CA ARG A 163 -29.78 -13.25 30.75
C ARG A 163 -28.65 -12.62 31.53
N LEU A 164 -27.40 -12.90 31.17
CA LEU A 164 -26.17 -12.32 31.74
C LEU A 164 -25.90 -10.86 31.32
N ILE A 165 -26.72 -10.30 30.41
CA ILE A 165 -26.61 -8.89 30.04
C ILE A 165 -27.03 -8.00 31.22
N ARG A 166 -26.13 -7.22 31.70
CA ARG A 166 -26.32 -6.34 32.87
C ARG A 166 -27.01 -5.03 32.48
N ALA A 167 -28.29 -5.11 32.27
CA ALA A 167 -29.14 -4.00 31.85
C ALA A 167 -29.65 -3.14 33.01
N SER A 168 -29.77 -3.69 34.23
CA SER A 168 -30.30 -3.01 35.40
C SER A 168 -29.20 -2.25 36.16
N SER A 169 -29.50 -1.08 36.69
CA SER A 169 -28.64 -0.35 37.62
C SER A 169 -28.82 -0.76 39.09
N LYS A 170 -29.79 -1.63 39.38
CA LYS A 170 -30.06 -2.14 40.70
C LYS A 170 -30.18 -3.66 40.66
N ASN A 171 -29.88 -4.35 41.77
CA ASN A 171 -30.11 -5.77 41.91
C ASN A 171 -31.59 -6.08 41.68
N VAL A 172 -31.87 -7.04 40.79
CA VAL A 172 -33.25 -7.47 40.46
C VAL A 172 -33.80 -8.43 41.48
N ASN A 173 -32.97 -9.05 42.34
CA ASN A 173 -33.32 -9.93 43.44
C ASN A 173 -32.86 -9.39 44.79
N PRO A 174 -33.30 -8.18 45.20
CA PRO A 174 -32.99 -7.63 46.50
C PRO A 174 -33.76 -8.43 47.57
N GLY A 175 -33.33 -8.33 48.82
CA GLY A 175 -34.06 -8.93 49.96
C GLY A 175 -35.48 -8.40 50.07
N GLU A 176 -36.26 -8.97 51.01
CA GLU A 176 -37.72 -8.78 51.16
C GLU A 176 -38.21 -7.33 51.24
N ASP A 177 -37.34 -6.38 51.53
CA ASP A 177 -37.70 -4.95 51.72
C ASP A 177 -37.55 -4.04 50.46
N ASP A 178 -37.01 -4.55 49.34
CA ASP A 178 -36.91 -3.76 48.08
C ASP A 178 -37.66 -4.56 46.97
N PRO A 179 -38.72 -4.00 46.35
CA PRO A 179 -39.50 -4.69 45.32
C PRO A 179 -38.69 -5.02 44.05
N GLY A 180 -37.44 -4.85 44.13
CA GLY A 180 -36.54 -5.18 43.01
C GLY A 180 -36.57 -4.16 41.88
N ALA A 181 -35.64 -4.34 40.98
CA ALA A 181 -35.51 -3.48 39.82
C ALA A 181 -36.07 -4.13 38.56
N VAL A 182 -37.10 -4.95 38.66
CA VAL A 182 -37.76 -5.56 37.49
C VAL A 182 -38.22 -4.43 36.55
N GLY A 183 -37.73 -4.45 35.33
CA GLY A 183 -37.96 -3.38 34.35
C GLY A 183 -37.00 -2.19 34.43
N ASN A 184 -36.03 -2.21 35.35
CA ASN A 184 -35.00 -1.18 35.39
C ASN A 184 -33.98 -1.40 34.23
N GLY A 185 -33.98 -0.49 33.26
CA GLY A 185 -33.03 -0.48 32.11
C GLY A 185 -32.02 0.69 32.16
N LEU A 186 -31.78 1.26 33.36
CA LEU A 186 -30.92 2.44 33.44
C LEU A 186 -29.46 2.15 33.04
N ASN A 187 -28.93 0.98 33.33
CA ASN A 187 -27.59 0.62 32.89
C ASN A 187 -27.52 0.44 31.37
N ALA A 188 -28.55 -0.16 30.76
CA ALA A 188 -28.67 -0.22 29.30
C ALA A 188 -28.77 1.19 28.67
N LEU A 189 -29.46 2.13 29.34
CA LEU A 189 -29.49 3.52 28.90
C LEU A 189 -28.12 4.20 28.99
N GLU A 190 -27.35 3.93 30.03
CA GLU A 190 -25.96 4.43 30.15
C GLU A 190 -25.05 3.83 29.04
N LEU A 191 -25.18 2.55 28.73
CA LEU A 191 -24.50 1.93 27.60
C LEU A 191 -24.87 2.60 26.26
N ALA A 192 -26.16 2.89 26.04
CA ALA A 192 -26.61 3.60 24.84
C ALA A 192 -26.08 5.05 24.79
N ARG A 193 -25.92 5.71 25.92
CA ARG A 193 -25.36 7.07 26.02
C ARG A 193 -23.87 7.13 25.76
N LEU A 194 -23.14 5.99 25.87
CA LEU A 194 -21.70 5.93 25.60
C LEU A 194 -21.35 6.46 24.21
N ARG A 195 -22.27 6.36 23.26
CA ARG A 195 -22.11 6.92 21.92
C ARG A 195 -21.91 8.44 21.93
N PHE A 196 -22.61 9.14 22.81
CA PHE A 196 -22.74 10.59 22.86
C PHE A 196 -21.99 11.23 24.04
N THR A 197 -21.43 10.40 24.93
CA THR A 197 -20.75 10.89 26.14
C THR A 197 -19.28 10.46 26.08
N PRO A 198 -18.32 11.39 26.24
CA PRO A 198 -16.92 11.02 26.30
C PRO A 198 -16.66 10.00 27.42
N PRO A 199 -15.90 8.94 27.16
CA PRO A 199 -15.45 8.01 28.19
C PRO A 199 -14.60 8.76 29.24
N ARG A 200 -14.56 8.22 30.45
CA ARG A 200 -13.80 8.83 31.55
C ARG A 200 -12.31 8.94 31.18
N GLY A 201 -11.82 10.17 31.15
CA GLY A 201 -10.42 10.47 30.77
C GLY A 201 -10.24 10.82 29.29
N SER A 202 -11.33 10.87 28.51
CA SER A 202 -11.33 11.36 27.13
C SER A 202 -12.09 12.69 27.04
N GLU A 203 -11.66 13.58 26.15
CA GLU A 203 -12.35 14.83 25.82
C GLU A 203 -13.34 14.68 24.65
N ILE A 204 -13.24 13.58 23.89
CA ILE A 204 -14.05 13.31 22.71
C ILE A 204 -14.85 12.03 22.89
N THR A 205 -16.01 11.95 22.24
CA THR A 205 -16.86 10.76 22.25
C THR A 205 -16.26 9.62 21.42
N ILE A 206 -16.71 8.40 21.64
CA ILE A 206 -16.31 7.23 20.86
C ILE A 206 -16.65 7.43 19.37
N GLU A 207 -17.81 8.02 19.08
CA GLU A 207 -18.24 8.32 17.70
C GLU A 207 -17.33 9.38 17.04
N GLU A 208 -17.01 10.46 17.76
CA GLU A 208 -16.10 11.49 17.24
C GLU A 208 -14.69 10.93 16.97
N ALA A 209 -14.18 10.09 17.87
CA ALA A 209 -12.89 9.43 17.69
C ALA A 209 -12.88 8.54 16.44
N PHE A 210 -13.92 7.76 16.20
CA PHE A 210 -14.06 6.94 15.00
C PHE A 210 -14.15 7.81 13.75
N ASN A 211 -14.98 8.84 13.76
CA ASN A 211 -15.12 9.77 12.64
C ASN A 211 -13.81 10.50 12.33
N ALA A 212 -12.98 10.78 13.34
CA ALA A 212 -11.65 11.35 13.14
C ALA A 212 -10.72 10.38 12.39
N ILE A 213 -10.75 9.08 12.71
CA ILE A 213 -9.99 8.05 12.00
C ILE A 213 -10.42 7.99 10.52
N ILE A 214 -11.71 7.92 10.24
CA ILE A 214 -12.24 7.88 8.87
C ILE A 214 -11.93 9.17 8.10
N SER A 215 -12.06 10.33 8.75
CA SER A 215 -11.72 11.62 8.15
C SER A 215 -10.24 11.72 7.80
N ASN A 216 -9.36 11.23 8.68
CA ASN A 216 -7.92 11.17 8.43
C ASN A 216 -7.61 10.30 7.21
N LEU A 217 -8.23 9.11 7.11
CA LEU A 217 -8.10 8.24 5.94
C LEU A 217 -8.55 8.96 4.65
N GLY A 218 -9.65 9.70 4.72
CA GLY A 218 -10.13 10.53 3.60
C GLY A 218 -9.13 11.60 3.16
N VAL A 219 -8.48 12.27 4.12
CA VAL A 219 -7.44 13.29 3.84
C VAL A 219 -6.20 12.65 3.21
N VAL A 220 -5.72 11.52 3.74
CA VAL A 220 -4.58 10.76 3.17
C VAL A 220 -4.89 10.33 1.75
N THR A 221 -6.06 9.77 1.51
CA THR A 221 -6.51 9.35 0.18
C THR A 221 -6.56 10.54 -0.80
N GLN A 222 -7.15 11.67 -0.38
CA GLN A 222 -7.22 12.87 -1.22
C GLN A 222 -5.84 13.41 -1.56
N LYS A 223 -4.92 13.43 -0.58
CA LYS A 223 -3.52 13.84 -0.79
C LYS A 223 -2.83 12.94 -1.80
N SER A 224 -3.01 11.61 -1.68
CA SER A 224 -2.43 10.63 -2.61
C SER A 224 -2.97 10.80 -4.03
N LEU A 225 -4.28 11.01 -4.20
CA LEU A 225 -4.88 11.26 -5.52
C LEU A 225 -4.34 12.55 -6.18
N LYS A 226 -4.18 13.63 -5.39
CA LYS A 226 -3.56 14.87 -5.90
C LYS A 226 -2.09 14.66 -6.29
N MET A 227 -1.35 13.85 -5.54
CA MET A 227 0.03 13.52 -5.86
C MET A 227 0.12 12.75 -7.18
N VAL A 228 -0.73 11.75 -7.39
CA VAL A 228 -0.82 11.00 -8.66
C VAL A 228 -1.11 11.93 -9.84
N GLU A 229 -2.03 12.88 -9.69
CA GLU A 229 -2.33 13.86 -10.75
C GLU A 229 -1.13 14.77 -11.07
N ASN A 230 -0.44 15.26 -10.03
CA ASN A 230 0.75 16.09 -10.21
C ASN A 230 1.89 15.32 -10.89
N GLU A 231 2.14 14.07 -10.47
CA GLU A 231 3.16 13.20 -11.09
C GLU A 231 2.84 12.89 -12.55
N LYS A 232 1.56 12.69 -12.88
CA LYS A 232 1.11 12.49 -14.25
C LYS A 232 1.37 13.72 -15.13
N VAL A 233 1.10 14.92 -14.61
CA VAL A 233 1.40 16.18 -15.31
C VAL A 233 2.91 16.31 -15.53
N LEU A 234 3.73 16.01 -14.52
CA LEU A 234 5.18 16.05 -14.62
C LEU A 234 5.69 15.01 -15.65
N ALA A 235 5.21 13.78 -15.60
CA ALA A 235 5.55 12.73 -16.55
C ALA A 235 5.23 13.13 -18.00
N ASN A 236 4.06 13.72 -18.24
CA ASN A 236 3.67 14.24 -19.56
C ASN A 236 4.61 15.38 -20.01
N HIS A 237 4.97 16.28 -19.10
CA HIS A 237 5.91 17.36 -19.41
C HIS A 237 7.29 16.83 -19.79
N LEU A 238 7.82 15.85 -19.04
CA LEU A 238 9.09 15.19 -19.33
C LEU A 238 9.04 14.43 -20.67
N THR A 239 7.93 13.77 -20.96
CA THR A 239 7.71 13.10 -22.24
C THR A 239 7.76 14.09 -23.41
N ASN A 240 7.05 15.22 -23.29
CA ASN A 240 7.06 16.27 -24.30
C ASN A 240 8.46 16.89 -24.49
N LEU A 241 9.21 17.10 -23.39
CA LEU A 241 10.61 17.55 -23.47
C LEU A 241 11.50 16.54 -24.19
N ARG A 242 11.35 15.25 -23.88
CA ARG A 242 12.06 14.16 -24.56
C ARG A 242 11.73 14.13 -26.05
N GLU A 243 10.46 14.25 -26.43
CA GLU A 243 10.02 14.31 -27.82
C GLU A 243 10.57 15.53 -28.56
N SER A 244 10.66 16.69 -27.88
CA SER A 244 11.21 17.90 -28.48
C SER A 244 12.71 17.81 -28.80
N VAL A 245 13.46 16.99 -28.05
CA VAL A 245 14.91 16.80 -28.22
C VAL A 245 15.23 15.59 -29.11
N SER A 246 14.47 14.52 -28.99
CA SER A 246 14.73 13.22 -29.64
C SER A 246 13.64 12.80 -30.62
N GLY A 247 12.60 13.61 -30.76
CA GLY A 247 11.49 13.34 -31.68
C GLY A 247 11.95 13.50 -33.14
N VAL A 248 11.55 12.57 -33.95
CA VAL A 248 11.82 12.63 -35.40
C VAL A 248 10.66 13.39 -36.06
N SER A 249 10.99 14.55 -36.64
CA SER A 249 10.00 15.30 -37.44
C SER A 249 9.66 14.53 -38.71
N LEU A 250 8.39 14.15 -38.86
CA LEU A 250 7.91 13.48 -40.09
C LEU A 250 8.20 14.31 -41.34
N ASP A 251 8.16 15.65 -41.24
CA ASP A 251 8.44 16.53 -42.36
C ASP A 251 9.94 16.50 -42.75
N GLU A 252 10.84 16.44 -41.74
CA GLU A 252 12.29 16.29 -42.00
C GLU A 252 12.63 14.94 -42.61
N GLU A 253 12.04 13.87 -42.08
CA GLU A 253 12.24 12.51 -42.64
C GLU A 253 11.64 12.36 -44.05
N MET A 254 10.50 12.99 -44.32
CA MET A 254 9.92 13.02 -45.65
C MET A 254 10.83 13.82 -46.63
N ALA A 255 11.35 14.94 -46.19
CA ALA A 255 12.33 15.72 -47.00
C ALA A 255 13.63 14.93 -47.25
N ASN A 256 14.13 14.22 -46.25
CA ASN A 256 15.29 13.33 -46.36
C ASN A 256 14.99 12.15 -47.29
N MET A 257 13.84 11.54 -47.20
CA MET A 257 13.41 10.44 -48.06
C MET A 257 13.34 10.88 -49.54
N ILE A 258 12.76 12.05 -49.82
CA ILE A 258 12.71 12.64 -51.18
C ILE A 258 14.13 12.90 -51.66
N ARG A 259 15.02 13.42 -50.82
CA ARG A 259 16.43 13.68 -51.17
C ARG A 259 17.15 12.39 -51.52
N PHE A 260 16.97 11.33 -50.73
CA PHE A 260 17.56 10.01 -50.98
C PHE A 260 16.97 9.36 -52.22
N GLN A 261 15.68 9.51 -52.52
CA GLN A 261 15.05 9.04 -53.76
C GLN A 261 15.67 9.73 -54.99
N HIS A 262 15.89 11.07 -54.91
CA HIS A 262 16.55 11.81 -56.01
C HIS A 262 18.03 11.40 -56.17
N ALA A 263 18.73 11.19 -55.05
CA ALA A 263 20.12 10.70 -55.10
C ALA A 263 20.22 9.29 -55.72
N TYR A 264 19.31 8.41 -55.30
CA TYR A 264 19.22 7.04 -55.87
C TYR A 264 18.92 7.09 -57.39
N GLY A 265 17.95 7.90 -57.79
CA GLY A 265 17.60 8.06 -59.20
C GLY A 265 18.75 8.70 -60.03
N ALA A 266 19.53 9.60 -59.45
CA ALA A 266 20.72 10.17 -60.06
C ALA A 266 21.85 9.12 -60.22
N ALA A 267 22.10 8.32 -59.16
CA ALA A 267 23.04 7.21 -59.18
C ALA A 267 22.68 6.15 -60.25
N ALA A 268 21.40 5.80 -60.33
CA ALA A 268 20.93 4.88 -61.37
C ALA A 268 21.18 5.39 -62.79
N ARG A 269 20.92 6.68 -63.05
CA ARG A 269 21.25 7.31 -64.35
C ARG A 269 22.73 7.35 -64.66
N MET A 270 23.56 7.60 -63.62
CA MET A 270 25.04 7.51 -63.77
C MET A 270 25.50 6.09 -64.17
N MET A 271 24.92 5.08 -63.50
CA MET A 271 25.21 3.66 -63.85
C MET A 271 24.82 3.35 -65.31
N THR A 272 23.66 3.79 -65.75
CA THR A 272 23.22 3.62 -67.13
C THR A 272 24.15 4.35 -68.10
N ALA A 273 24.56 5.58 -67.80
CA ALA A 273 25.50 6.35 -68.67
C ALA A 273 26.88 5.67 -68.72
N VAL A 274 27.38 5.15 -67.58
CA VAL A 274 28.64 4.37 -67.58
C VAL A 274 28.49 3.09 -68.38
N ASP A 275 27.37 2.37 -68.27
CA ASP A 275 27.13 1.18 -69.03
C ASP A 275 27.05 1.44 -70.56
N GLU A 276 26.37 2.53 -70.97
CA GLU A 276 26.35 2.98 -72.35
C GLU A 276 27.76 3.36 -72.87
N THR A 277 28.59 4.06 -72.04
CA THR A 277 29.95 4.38 -72.43
C THR A 277 30.82 3.12 -72.56
N LEU A 278 30.66 2.17 -71.66
CA LEU A 278 31.35 0.85 -71.74
C LEU A 278 30.94 0.07 -73.02
N ASP A 279 29.64 0.08 -73.33
CA ASP A 279 29.12 -0.56 -74.56
C ASP A 279 29.79 0.06 -75.82
N VAL A 280 29.90 1.38 -75.90
CA VAL A 280 30.58 2.06 -76.97
C VAL A 280 32.04 1.68 -77.02
N ILE A 281 32.76 1.59 -75.94
CA ILE A 281 34.18 1.25 -75.85
C ILE A 281 34.40 -0.22 -76.27
N ILE A 282 33.60 -1.14 -75.74
CA ILE A 282 33.80 -2.59 -75.94
C ILE A 282 33.33 -3.02 -77.32
N ASN A 283 32.15 -2.57 -77.74
CA ASN A 283 31.48 -3.10 -78.93
C ASN A 283 31.63 -2.19 -80.17
N ARG A 284 31.99 -0.93 -80.04
CA ARG A 284 32.07 0.02 -81.17
C ARG A 284 33.45 0.59 -81.47
N LEU A 285 34.43 0.56 -80.55
CA LEU A 285 35.81 1.02 -80.78
C LEU A 285 36.65 -0.03 -81.60
N GLY A 286 36.11 -1.22 -81.84
CA GLY A 286 36.76 -2.25 -82.63
C GLY A 286 36.35 -2.25 -84.12
N ILE A 287 35.45 -1.36 -84.58
CA ILE A 287 34.97 -1.36 -86.00
C ILE A 287 35.48 -0.09 -86.71
N VAL A 288 36.77 0.00 -86.81
CA VAL A 288 37.38 0.96 -87.72
C VAL A 288 38.01 0.13 -88.88
N GLY A 289 37.27 0.01 -90.00
CA GLY A 289 37.81 -0.60 -91.20
C GLY A 289 36.81 -1.44 -91.98
N ARG A 290 35.74 -0.83 -92.48
CA ARG A 290 35.04 -1.21 -93.69
C ARG A 290 34.54 0.03 -94.36
#